data_e7c23fec10c935c1f91f27eeb25c8cbe
#
_entry.id   e7c23fec10c935c1f91f27eeb25c8cbe
#
_cell.length_a   1.000
_cell.length_b   1.000
_cell.length_c   1.000
_cell.angle_alpha   90.00
_cell.angle_beta   90.00
_cell.angle_gamma   90.00
#
_symmetry.space_group_name_H-M   'P 1'
#
loop_
_entity.id
_entity.type
_entity.pdbx_description
1 polymer ?
#
loop_
_entity_poly.entity_id
_entity_poly.type
_entity_poly.pdbx_seq_one_letter_code
_entity_poly.pdbx_strand_id
1 'polypeptide(L)'
;TFVFLIIIGLCFYSCNDDEKQKEKYKIMTLKVAAYRDYYVAPEHGITTNILGYVVTDENNKTYVIETIKGFEDEYEEGYEFVVKVKAVNKNQDEPVQDLLGYYYYLLEILNKEKV
;
A
#
# COMPACT_ATOMS: atom_id res chain seq x y z
N THR A 1 -20.69 29.17 19.65
CA THR A 1 -20.44 28.63 18.31
C THR A 1 -19.00 28.87 17.90
N PHE A 2 -18.55 30.08 18.06
CA PHE A 2 -17.19 30.35 17.72
C PHE A 2 -16.23 29.55 18.55
N VAL A 3 -16.49 29.43 19.81
CA VAL A 3 -15.62 28.73 20.70
C VAL A 3 -15.53 27.29 20.32
N PHE A 4 -16.63 26.76 19.84
CA PHE A 4 -16.65 25.38 19.42
C PHE A 4 -15.71 25.14 18.25
N LEU A 5 -15.70 26.05 17.31
CA LEU A 5 -14.82 25.89 16.16
C LEU A 5 -13.37 25.95 16.56
N ILE A 6 -13.05 26.79 17.52
CA ILE A 6 -11.69 26.91 17.95
C ILE A 6 -11.23 25.62 18.59
N ILE A 7 -12.09 25.00 19.34
CA ILE A 7 -11.74 23.75 19.99
C ILE A 7 -11.43 22.70 18.97
N ILE A 8 -12.19 22.65 17.92
CA ILE A 8 -11.93 21.67 16.87
C ILE A 8 -10.57 21.90 16.26
N GLY A 9 -10.21 23.12 16.06
CA GLY A 9 -8.91 23.41 15.49
C GLY A 9 -7.78 22.94 16.38
N LEU A 10 -7.93 23.08 17.68
CA LEU A 10 -6.90 22.63 18.58
C LEU A 10 -6.77 21.13 18.56
N CYS A 11 -7.86 20.44 18.39
CA CYS A 11 -7.77 19.00 18.33
C CYS A 11 -6.96 18.55 17.13
N PHE A 12 -7.10 19.23 16.03
CA PHE A 12 -6.33 18.86 14.88
C PHE A 12 -4.85 19.01 15.12
N TYR A 13 -4.45 20.04 15.80
CA TYR A 13 -3.07 20.19 16.09
C TYR A 13 -2.57 19.07 16.93
N SER A 14 -3.30 18.65 17.90
CA SER A 14 -2.86 17.58 18.75
C SER A 14 -2.65 16.33 17.97
N CYS A 15 -3.55 16.04 17.07
CA CYS A 15 -3.41 14.85 16.29
C CYS A 15 -2.19 14.90 15.43
N ASN A 16 -1.91 16.06 14.87
CA ASN A 16 -0.75 16.17 14.03
C ASN A 16 0.50 15.93 14.80
N ASP A 17 0.55 16.39 16.03
CA ASP A 17 1.73 16.20 16.80
C ASP A 17 2.01 14.74 17.03
N ASP A 18 0.98 13.97 17.18
CA ASP A 18 1.20 12.59 17.44
C ASP A 18 1.81 11.86 16.32
N GLU A 19 1.54 12.31 15.11
CA GLU A 19 2.03 11.60 14.05
C GLU A 19 3.44 11.58 13.93
N LYS A 20 4.11 12.50 14.45
CA LYS A 20 5.44 12.50 14.24
C LYS A 20 6.09 11.38 14.74
N GLN A 21 5.51 10.61 15.46
CA GLN A 21 6.22 9.78 16.04
C GLN A 21 6.56 8.68 15.43
N LYS A 22 5.98 7.95 14.98
CA LYS A 22 6.29 6.77 14.90
C LYS A 22 6.35 6.04 13.76
N GLU A 23 5.42 5.45 13.24
CA GLU A 23 5.48 4.58 12.13
C GLU A 23 5.71 5.29 10.89
N LYS A 24 6.56 4.82 10.03
CA LYS A 24 6.77 5.43 8.73
C LYS A 24 5.95 4.68 7.74
N TYR A 25 4.82 5.23 7.39
CA TYR A 25 3.95 4.60 6.40
C TYR A 25 3.34 5.66 5.51
N LYS A 26 2.77 5.23 4.42
CA LYS A 26 2.01 6.13 3.56
C LYS A 26 0.81 5.41 2.99
N ILE A 27 -0.17 6.16 2.55
CA ILE A 27 -1.37 5.62 1.93
C ILE A 27 -1.17 5.73 0.43
N MET A 28 -1.38 4.64 -0.28
CA MET A 28 -1.18 4.59 -1.71
C MET A 28 -2.34 3.96 -2.41
N THR A 29 -2.48 4.27 -3.68
CA THR A 29 -3.44 3.59 -4.54
C THR A 29 -2.67 2.72 -5.52
N LEU A 30 -3.01 1.46 -5.59
CA LEU A 30 -2.37 0.51 -6.50
C LEU A 30 -3.39 -0.10 -7.42
N LYS A 31 -2.98 -0.32 -8.68
CA LYS A 31 -3.80 -1.05 -9.61
C LYS A 31 -3.26 -2.46 -9.65
N VAL A 32 -4.09 -3.45 -9.37
CA VAL A 32 -3.67 -4.84 -9.32
C VAL A 32 -4.12 -5.51 -10.60
N ALA A 33 -3.20 -6.11 -11.32
CA ALA A 33 -3.50 -6.72 -12.61
C ALA A 33 -4.38 -7.96 -12.45
N ALA A 34 -4.99 -8.36 -13.54
CA ALA A 34 -5.91 -9.50 -13.54
C ALA A 34 -5.18 -10.85 -13.52
N TYR A 35 -3.87 -10.83 -13.43
CA TYR A 35 -3.07 -12.05 -13.37
C TYR A 35 -1.99 -11.88 -12.31
N ARG A 36 -1.41 -12.98 -11.90
CA ARG A 36 -0.33 -12.97 -10.92
C ARG A 36 0.97 -13.39 -11.55
N ASP A 37 2.07 -13.09 -10.91
CA ASP A 37 3.38 -13.48 -11.42
C ASP A 37 4.26 -13.82 -10.23
N TYR A 38 5.40 -14.44 -10.49
CA TYR A 38 6.27 -14.84 -9.40
C TYR A 38 7.06 -13.64 -8.88
N TYR A 39 7.15 -13.58 -7.57
CA TYR A 39 7.87 -12.52 -6.90
C TYR A 39 9.38 -12.74 -7.08
N VAL A 40 10.11 -11.67 -7.32
CA VAL A 40 11.56 -11.72 -7.45
C VAL A 40 12.15 -11.08 -6.21
N ALA A 41 12.99 -11.82 -5.49
CA ALA A 41 13.61 -11.31 -4.27
C ALA A 41 14.60 -10.21 -4.65
N PRO A 42 14.44 -9.01 -4.14
CA PRO A 42 15.25 -7.88 -4.58
C PRO A 42 16.73 -8.03 -4.23
N GLU A 43 17.05 -8.69 -3.13
CA GLU A 43 18.43 -8.81 -2.73
C GLU A 43 19.22 -9.71 -3.64
N HIS A 44 18.61 -10.67 -4.25
CA HIS A 44 19.32 -11.66 -5.05
C HIS A 44 18.98 -11.64 -6.51
N GLY A 45 17.94 -10.94 -6.88
CA GLY A 45 17.49 -10.93 -8.26
C GLY A 45 17.01 -12.30 -8.74
N ILE A 46 16.64 -13.16 -7.80
CA ILE A 46 16.23 -14.52 -8.13
C ILE A 46 14.71 -14.63 -8.05
N THR A 47 14.12 -15.26 -9.07
CA THR A 47 12.69 -15.50 -9.06
C THR A 47 12.37 -16.55 -8.02
N THR A 48 11.39 -16.28 -7.18
CA THR A 48 10.99 -17.20 -6.13
C THR A 48 9.84 -18.05 -6.58
N ASN A 49 9.40 -18.96 -5.70
CA ASN A 49 8.22 -19.76 -5.98
C ASN A 49 6.98 -19.08 -5.46
N ILE A 50 7.09 -17.87 -4.96
CA ILE A 50 5.97 -17.15 -4.39
C ILE A 50 5.22 -16.43 -5.46
N LEU A 51 3.93 -16.72 -5.58
CA LEU A 51 3.09 -16.08 -6.57
C LEU A 51 2.59 -14.79 -5.96
N GLY A 52 3.04 -13.66 -6.47
CA GLY A 52 2.71 -12.35 -5.93
C GLY A 52 1.64 -11.67 -6.76
N TYR A 53 1.47 -10.37 -6.51
CA TYR A 53 0.51 -9.56 -7.24
C TYR A 53 1.28 -8.59 -8.13
N VAL A 54 0.81 -8.44 -9.36
CA VAL A 54 1.40 -7.47 -10.28
C VAL A 54 0.67 -6.16 -10.05
N VAL A 55 1.38 -5.17 -9.54
CA VAL A 55 0.74 -3.90 -9.17
C VAL A 55 1.41 -2.74 -9.91
N THR A 56 0.62 -1.71 -10.19
CA THR A 56 1.12 -0.48 -10.80
C THR A 56 0.80 0.66 -9.85
N ASP A 57 1.78 1.48 -9.55
CA ASP A 57 1.59 2.58 -8.61
C ASP A 57 1.13 3.85 -9.34
N GLU A 58 1.00 4.92 -8.59
CA GLU A 58 0.49 6.18 -9.13
C GLU A 58 1.46 6.84 -10.09
N ASN A 59 2.71 6.39 -10.11
CA ASN A 59 3.69 6.89 -11.05
C ASN A 59 3.85 5.98 -12.26
N ASN A 60 2.92 5.05 -12.43
CA ASN A 60 2.91 4.12 -13.55
C ASN A 60 4.07 3.12 -13.53
N LYS A 61 4.64 2.87 -12.37
CA LYS A 61 5.67 1.85 -12.25
C LYS A 61 5.01 0.55 -11.84
N THR A 62 5.39 -0.53 -12.50
CA THR A 62 4.80 -1.85 -12.28
C THR A 62 5.80 -2.76 -11.61
N TYR A 63 5.36 -3.43 -10.55
CA TYR A 63 6.19 -4.36 -9.80
C TYR A 63 5.36 -5.58 -9.42
N VAL A 64 6.06 -6.66 -9.08
CA VAL A 64 5.40 -7.82 -8.48
C VAL A 64 5.71 -7.75 -6.99
N ILE A 65 4.70 -7.67 -6.15
CA ILE A 65 4.89 -7.64 -4.70
C ILE A 65 4.41 -8.95 -4.10
N GLU A 66 4.97 -9.30 -2.95
CA GLU A 66 4.70 -10.59 -2.37
C GLU A 66 3.26 -10.76 -1.92
N THR A 67 2.74 -9.80 -1.22
CA THR A 67 1.36 -9.89 -0.74
C THR A 67 0.82 -8.53 -0.36
N ILE A 68 -0.51 -8.43 -0.28
CA ILE A 68 -1.20 -7.30 0.30
C ILE A 68 -2.07 -7.91 1.38
N LYS A 69 -1.76 -7.64 2.65
CA LYS A 69 -2.49 -8.25 3.74
C LYS A 69 -3.94 -7.81 3.72
N GLY A 70 -4.83 -8.76 3.81
CA GLY A 70 -6.26 -8.50 3.76
C GLY A 70 -6.85 -8.59 2.37
N PHE A 71 -6.01 -8.76 1.35
CA PHE A 71 -6.49 -8.80 -0.02
C PHE A 71 -6.57 -10.23 -0.57
N GLU A 72 -5.89 -11.17 0.03
CA GLU A 72 -5.81 -12.52 -0.52
C GLU A 72 -7.18 -13.15 -0.76
N ASP A 73 -8.10 -12.94 0.15
CA ASP A 73 -9.41 -13.52 0.01
C ASP A 73 -10.30 -12.74 -0.95
N GLU A 74 -9.89 -11.52 -1.29
CA GLU A 74 -10.69 -10.69 -2.18
C GLU A 74 -10.25 -10.82 -3.62
N TYR A 75 -9.00 -11.21 -3.83
CA TYR A 75 -8.47 -11.26 -5.19
C TYR A 75 -9.14 -12.33 -6.03
N GLU A 76 -9.41 -11.99 -7.28
CA GLU A 76 -10.01 -12.93 -8.20
C GLU A 76 -9.30 -12.79 -9.53
N GLU A 77 -8.76 -13.89 -10.05
CA GLU A 77 -8.05 -13.85 -11.32
C GLU A 77 -9.03 -13.51 -12.43
N GLY A 78 -8.60 -12.74 -13.38
CA GLY A 78 -9.47 -12.28 -14.46
C GLY A 78 -10.10 -10.92 -14.18
N TYR A 79 -9.84 -10.37 -12.99
CA TYR A 79 -10.37 -9.06 -12.63
C TYR A 79 -9.23 -8.13 -12.26
N GLU A 80 -9.30 -6.89 -12.71
CA GLU A 80 -8.37 -5.86 -12.29
C GLU A 80 -8.97 -5.16 -11.09
N PHE A 81 -8.13 -4.81 -10.14
CA PHE A 81 -8.59 -4.10 -8.95
C PHE A 81 -7.87 -2.79 -8.82
N VAL A 82 -8.53 -1.79 -8.26
CA VAL A 82 -7.87 -0.58 -7.80
C VAL A 82 -8.07 -0.58 -6.30
N VAL A 83 -7.00 -0.57 -5.55
CA VAL A 83 -7.07 -0.72 -4.10
C VAL A 83 -6.32 0.39 -3.41
N LYS A 84 -6.80 0.76 -2.23
CA LYS A 84 -6.13 1.71 -1.39
C LYS A 84 -5.43 0.90 -0.32
N VAL A 85 -4.15 1.13 -0.13
CA VAL A 85 -3.35 0.35 0.78
C VAL A 85 -2.54 1.24 1.70
N LYS A 86 -2.18 0.70 2.86
CA LYS A 86 -1.26 1.33 3.76
C LYS A 86 0.09 0.65 3.52
N ALA A 87 1.08 1.42 3.12
CA ALA A 87 2.41 0.90 2.83
C ALA A 87 3.32 1.25 3.99
N VAL A 88 3.79 0.24 4.71
CA VAL A 88 4.64 0.43 5.88
C VAL A 88 6.07 0.07 5.51
N ASN A 89 6.99 0.96 5.80
CA ASN A 89 8.39 0.78 5.47
C ASN A 89 8.95 -0.44 6.19
N LYS A 90 9.54 -1.37 5.46
CA LYS A 90 10.11 -2.56 6.06
C LYS A 90 11.31 -2.23 6.94
N ASN A 91 12.08 -1.25 6.56
CA ASN A 91 13.22 -0.84 7.35
C ASN A 91 12.97 0.59 7.78
N GLN A 92 12.62 0.79 9.04
CA GLN A 92 12.23 2.10 9.49
C GLN A 92 13.37 3.06 9.61
N ASP A 93 14.59 2.60 9.54
CA ASP A 93 15.73 3.48 9.66
C ASP A 93 16.20 4.06 8.35
N GLU A 94 15.71 3.55 7.24
CA GLU A 94 16.19 3.99 5.94
C GLU A 94 15.04 4.38 5.03
N PRO A 95 15.24 5.32 4.13
CA PRO A 95 14.21 5.70 3.20
C PRO A 95 13.97 4.58 2.19
N VAL A 96 12.75 4.42 1.75
CA VAL A 96 12.39 3.42 0.78
C VAL A 96 12.10 4.11 -0.53
N GLN A 97 12.68 3.61 -1.61
CA GLN A 97 12.54 4.25 -2.89
C GLN A 97 11.65 3.52 -3.87
N ASP A 98 11.27 2.30 -3.62
CA ASP A 98 10.41 1.59 -4.55
C ASP A 98 9.39 0.75 -3.82
N LEU A 99 8.51 0.11 -4.58
CA LEU A 99 7.41 -0.63 -4.00
C LEU A 99 7.83 -1.85 -3.22
N LEU A 100 8.99 -2.39 -3.48
CA LEU A 100 9.39 -3.63 -2.84
C LEU A 100 9.89 -3.43 -1.41
N GLY A 101 10.07 -2.20 -1.00
CA GLY A 101 10.56 -1.91 0.33
C GLY A 101 9.46 -1.73 1.37
N TYR A 102 8.21 -2.10 1.06
CA TYR A 102 7.10 -1.91 1.98
C TYR A 102 6.34 -3.20 2.25
N TYR A 103 5.67 -3.23 3.41
CA TYR A 103 4.62 -4.19 3.66
C TYR A 103 3.32 -3.50 3.33
N TYR A 104 2.42 -4.18 2.64
CA TYR A 104 1.17 -3.59 2.21
C TYR A 104 -0.03 -4.16 2.95
N TYR A 105 -0.95 -3.30 3.36
CA TYR A 105 -2.16 -3.70 4.07
C TYR A 105 -3.35 -3.09 3.33
N LEU A 106 -4.33 -3.91 3.01
CA LEU A 106 -5.51 -3.42 2.28
C LEU A 106 -6.34 -2.54 3.17
N LEU A 107 -6.70 -1.36 2.69
CA LEU A 107 -7.61 -0.47 3.39
C LEU A 107 -8.96 -0.48 2.73
N GLU A 108 -9.01 -0.50 1.41
CA GLU A 108 -10.27 -0.39 0.71
C GLU A 108 -10.11 -0.83 -0.74
N ILE A 109 -11.10 -1.52 -1.29
CA ILE A 109 -11.12 -1.82 -2.71
C ILE A 109 -11.92 -0.72 -3.37
N LEU A 110 -11.26 0.05 -4.22
CA LEU A 110 -11.91 1.19 -4.86
C LEU A 110 -12.62 0.79 -6.15
N ASN A 111 -12.13 -0.23 -6.83
CA ASN A 111 -12.76 -0.68 -8.06
C ASN A 111 -12.38 -2.14 -8.34
N LYS A 112 -13.27 -2.86 -8.99
CA LYS A 112 -13.03 -4.24 -9.40
C LYS A 112 -13.70 -4.40 -10.74
N GLU A 113 -12.93 -4.78 -11.76
CA GLU A 113 -13.46 -4.80 -13.09
C GLU A 113 -13.01 -6.04 -13.83
N LYS A 114 -13.89 -6.75 -14.48
CA LYS A 114 -13.55 -7.94 -15.22
C LYS A 114 -12.83 -7.57 -16.50
N VAL A 115 -11.75 -8.26 -16.77
CA VAL A 115 -10.92 -7.98 -17.94
C VAL A 115 -11.34 -8.88 -19.12
#